data_0681be9d91af7905cc0e52e0f7404075
#
_entry.id   0681be9d91af7905cc0e52e0f7404075
#
_cell.length_a   1.000
_cell.length_b   1.000
_cell.length_c   1.000
_cell.angle_alpha   90.00
_cell.angle_beta   90.00
_cell.angle_gamma   90.00
#
_symmetry.space_group_name_H-M   'P 1'
#
loop_
_entity.id
_entity.type
_entity.pdbx_description
1 polymer ?
#
loop_
_entity_poly.entity_id
_entity_poly.type
_entity_poly.pdbx_seq_one_letter_code
_entity_poly.pdbx_strand_id
1 'polypeptide(L)'
;MFSKVLGWLSADMAIDLGTANTLVYVKGRGIVLNEPSVIALNRQTGEVLATGREAWQMIGRTPGYIVAVRPLRGGAITDFEITERMIRLLLQRVGVSRFTRPKVVICVPSAITEVERRAVTEIGRAHV
;
A
#
# COMPACT_ATOMS: atom_id res chain seq x y z
N MET A 1 -15.21 -10.35 -10.34
CA MET A 1 -13.95 -10.99 -10.80
C MET A 1 -13.58 -10.58 -12.23
N PHE A 2 -14.51 -10.63 -13.16
CA PHE A 2 -14.29 -10.24 -14.56
C PHE A 2 -13.96 -8.75 -14.72
N SER A 3 -14.64 -7.87 -13.98
CA SER A 3 -14.38 -6.43 -14.02
C SER A 3 -13.00 -6.05 -13.48
N LYS A 4 -12.48 -6.81 -12.51
CA LYS A 4 -11.11 -6.63 -12.01
C LYS A 4 -10.07 -7.02 -13.06
N VAL A 5 -10.30 -8.09 -13.81
CA VAL A 5 -9.41 -8.54 -14.89
C VAL A 5 -9.40 -7.54 -16.04
N LEU A 6 -10.56 -7.02 -16.43
CA LEU A 6 -10.66 -6.01 -17.49
C LEU A 6 -10.02 -4.69 -17.06
N GLY A 7 -10.22 -4.26 -15.81
CA GLY A 7 -9.56 -3.09 -15.24
C GLY A 7 -8.05 -3.25 -15.22
N TRP A 8 -7.56 -4.44 -14.86
CA TRP A 8 -6.14 -4.74 -14.83
C TRP A 8 -5.52 -4.71 -16.24
N LEU A 9 -6.20 -5.24 -17.24
CA LEU A 9 -5.72 -5.22 -18.63
C LEU A 9 -5.59 -3.81 -19.20
N SER A 10 -6.40 -2.86 -18.74
CA SER A 10 -6.34 -1.46 -19.18
C SER A 10 -5.49 -0.57 -18.27
N ALA A 11 -5.01 -1.09 -17.13
CA ALA A 11 -4.24 -0.32 -16.17
C ALA A 11 -2.76 -0.27 -16.51
N ASP A 12 -2.10 0.82 -16.13
CA ASP A 12 -0.65 0.98 -16.25
C ASP A 12 0.08 0.30 -15.10
N MET A 13 -0.55 0.20 -13.94
CA MET A 13 -0.01 -0.50 -12.79
C MET A 13 -1.12 -1.08 -11.92
N ALA A 14 -0.76 -2.07 -11.11
CA ALA A 14 -1.66 -2.68 -10.14
C ALA A 14 -0.97 -2.80 -8.79
N ILE A 15 -1.71 -2.50 -7.73
CA ILE A 15 -1.26 -2.67 -6.36
C ILE A 15 -2.14 -3.71 -5.70
N ASP A 16 -1.55 -4.78 -5.20
CA ASP A 16 -2.25 -5.80 -4.42
C ASP A 16 -1.90 -5.61 -2.93
N LEU A 17 -2.87 -5.07 -2.20
CA LEU A 17 -2.74 -4.84 -0.75
C LEU A 17 -3.13 -6.11 -0.01
N GLY A 18 -2.15 -6.96 0.25
CA GLY A 18 -2.35 -8.17 1.04
C GLY A 18 -2.12 -7.95 2.53
N THR A 19 -2.69 -8.82 3.35
CA THR A 19 -2.48 -8.79 4.80
C THR A 19 -1.02 -9.05 5.16
N ALA A 20 -0.37 -9.95 4.48
CA ALA A 20 1.04 -10.30 4.73
C ALA A 20 1.98 -9.50 3.84
N ASN A 21 1.73 -9.46 2.55
CA ASN A 21 2.60 -8.81 1.56
C ASN A 21 1.82 -7.86 0.66
N THR A 22 2.51 -6.82 0.22
CA THR A 22 2.03 -5.90 -0.80
C THR A 22 2.84 -6.11 -2.07
N LEU A 23 2.15 -6.28 -3.20
CA LEU A 23 2.74 -6.43 -4.51
C LEU A 23 2.43 -5.21 -5.36
N VAL A 24 3.41 -4.74 -6.13
CA VAL A 24 3.19 -3.71 -7.14
C VAL A 24 3.64 -4.25 -8.50
N TYR A 25 2.73 -4.23 -9.44
CA TYR A 25 2.95 -4.61 -10.82
C TYR A 25 2.91 -3.37 -11.70
N VAL A 26 3.87 -3.26 -12.62
CA VAL A 26 3.90 -2.18 -13.62
C VAL A 26 3.87 -2.81 -15.01
N LYS A 27 2.96 -2.35 -15.85
CA LYS A 27 2.80 -2.84 -17.23
C LYS A 27 4.12 -2.68 -17.99
N GLY A 28 4.57 -3.77 -18.59
CA GLY A 28 5.83 -3.82 -19.33
C GLY A 28 7.07 -4.06 -18.48
N ARG A 29 6.95 -4.01 -17.16
CA ARG A 29 8.08 -4.25 -16.23
C ARG A 29 7.86 -5.45 -15.31
N GLY A 30 6.62 -5.92 -15.19
CA GLY A 30 6.25 -7.02 -14.30
C GLY A 30 6.13 -6.58 -12.84
N ILE A 31 6.34 -7.50 -11.91
CA ILE A 31 6.31 -7.21 -10.48
C ILE A 31 7.57 -6.45 -10.10
N VAL A 32 7.42 -5.18 -9.73
CA VAL A 32 8.53 -4.30 -9.37
C VAL A 32 8.72 -4.17 -7.87
N LEU A 33 7.73 -4.62 -7.08
CA LEU A 33 7.82 -4.58 -5.63
C LEU A 33 7.00 -5.73 -5.05
N ASN A 34 7.61 -6.46 -4.12
CA ASN A 34 6.98 -7.51 -3.34
C ASN A 34 7.57 -7.44 -1.93
N GLU A 35 6.84 -6.84 -1.01
CA GLU A 35 7.33 -6.57 0.32
C GLU A 35 6.28 -6.84 1.39
N PRO A 36 6.69 -7.09 2.63
CA PRO A 36 5.75 -7.21 3.75
C PRO A 36 4.87 -5.95 3.89
N SER A 37 3.61 -6.14 4.21
CA SER A 37 2.67 -5.06 4.48
C SER A 37 2.87 -4.51 5.89
N VAL A 38 4.01 -3.86 6.10
CA VAL A 38 4.45 -3.33 7.39
C VAL A 38 4.98 -1.92 7.21
N ILE A 39 4.72 -1.08 8.19
CA ILE A 39 5.22 0.29 8.24
C ILE A 39 5.85 0.54 9.62
N ALA A 40 6.99 1.19 9.65
CA ALA A 40 7.63 1.61 10.90
C ALA A 40 7.32 3.08 11.18
N LEU A 41 6.79 3.33 12.36
CA LEU A 41 6.39 4.67 12.82
C LEU A 41 7.17 5.10 14.03
N ASN A 42 7.46 6.39 14.10
CA ASN A 42 7.82 7.02 15.36
C ASN A 42 6.52 7.28 16.15
N ARG A 43 6.36 6.58 17.28
CA ARG A 43 5.14 6.68 18.10
C ARG A 43 4.92 8.09 18.66
N GLN A 44 5.98 8.83 18.90
CA GLN A 44 5.89 10.17 19.50
C GLN A 44 5.49 11.24 18.49
N THR A 45 6.00 11.14 17.26
CA THR A 45 5.77 12.14 16.21
C THR A 45 4.75 11.70 15.15
N GLY A 46 4.45 10.40 15.08
CA GLY A 46 3.62 9.84 14.01
C GLY A 46 4.31 9.76 12.66
N GLU A 47 5.60 10.07 12.60
CA GLU A 47 6.37 10.05 11.36
C GLU A 47 6.60 8.62 10.88
N VAL A 48 6.42 8.40 9.57
CA VAL A 48 6.74 7.13 8.93
C VAL A 48 8.23 7.09 8.64
N LEU A 49 8.92 6.11 9.19
CA LEU A 49 10.37 5.96 9.06
C LEU A 49 10.75 4.99 7.94
N ALA A 50 9.97 3.95 7.74
CA ALA A 50 10.25 2.93 6.74
C ALA A 50 8.98 2.16 6.38
N THR A 51 9.00 1.49 5.24
CA THR A 51 7.92 0.63 4.77
C THR A 51 8.50 -0.69 4.29
N GLY A 52 7.66 -1.74 4.28
CA GLY A 52 8.00 -3.02 3.68
C GLY A 52 9.15 -3.73 4.37
N ARG A 53 10.09 -4.21 3.58
CA ARG A 53 11.21 -5.02 4.09
C ARG A 53 12.09 -4.26 5.09
N GLU A 54 12.33 -2.99 4.83
CA GLU A 54 13.11 -2.14 5.72
C GLU A 54 12.42 -1.98 7.07
N ALA A 55 11.11 -1.75 7.07
CA ALA A 55 10.32 -1.69 8.31
C ALA A 55 10.35 -3.03 9.05
N TRP A 56 10.25 -4.13 8.33
CA TRP A 56 10.34 -5.47 8.92
C TRP A 56 11.67 -5.69 9.64
N GLN A 57 12.78 -5.24 9.05
CA GLN A 57 14.10 -5.37 9.64
C GLN A 57 14.29 -4.52 10.90
N MET A 58 13.51 -3.46 11.06
CA MET A 58 13.55 -2.60 12.24
C MET A 58 12.86 -3.21 13.46
N ILE A 59 12.04 -4.23 13.29
CA ILE A 59 11.32 -4.87 14.39
C ILE A 59 12.32 -5.49 15.38
N GLY A 60 12.18 -5.09 16.66
CA GLY A 60 13.02 -5.58 17.75
C GLY A 60 14.45 -5.06 17.77
N ARG A 61 14.82 -4.16 16.86
CA ARG A 61 16.18 -3.62 16.74
C ARG A 61 16.26 -2.11 16.92
N THR A 62 15.16 -1.47 17.25
CA THR A 62 15.03 -0.02 17.32
C THR A 62 14.63 0.41 18.72
N PRO A 63 14.83 1.69 19.07
CA PRO A 63 14.32 2.24 20.33
C PRO A 63 12.83 2.02 20.50
N GLY A 64 12.36 1.96 21.76
CA GLY A 64 10.96 1.63 22.08
C GLY A 64 9.91 2.61 21.57
N TYR A 65 10.30 3.78 21.09
CA TYR A 65 9.38 4.73 20.46
C TYR A 65 9.14 4.45 18.97
N ILE A 66 9.87 3.53 18.38
CA ILE A 66 9.65 3.06 17.00
C ILE A 66 8.83 1.79 17.04
N VAL A 67 7.68 1.81 16.38
CA VAL A 67 6.76 0.67 16.36
C VAL A 67 6.51 0.23 14.93
N ALA A 68 6.40 -1.07 14.73
CA ALA A 68 5.98 -1.65 13.47
C ALA A 68 4.46 -1.85 13.50
N VAL A 69 3.78 -1.37 12.47
CA VAL A 69 2.33 -1.45 12.34
C VAL A 69 1.99 -2.22 11.07
N ARG A 70 1.02 -3.11 11.18
CA ARG A 70 0.42 -3.79 10.04
C ARG A 70 -0.91 -3.10 9.74
N PRO A 71 -0.99 -2.31 8.65
CA PRO A 71 -2.22 -1.57 8.34
C PRO A 71 -3.38 -2.47 7.90
N LEU A 72 -3.08 -3.72 7.51
CA LEU A 72 -4.10 -4.70 7.15
C LEU A 72 -3.97 -5.92 8.07
N ARG A 73 -5.08 -6.35 8.68
CA ARG A 73 -5.15 -7.53 9.53
C ARG A 73 -6.42 -8.31 9.22
N GLY A 74 -6.29 -9.63 9.07
CA GLY A 74 -7.45 -10.49 8.84
C GLY A 74 -8.29 -10.09 7.64
N GLY A 75 -7.68 -9.52 6.62
CA GLY A 75 -8.38 -9.04 5.44
C GLY A 75 -9.06 -7.69 5.58
N ALA A 76 -8.85 -6.97 6.67
CA ALA A 76 -9.44 -5.66 6.92
C ALA A 76 -8.37 -4.58 7.08
N ILE A 77 -8.69 -3.35 6.69
CA ILE A 77 -7.85 -2.18 6.95
C ILE A 77 -8.09 -1.75 8.39
N THR A 78 -7.04 -1.78 9.22
CA THR A 78 -7.14 -1.40 10.64
C THR A 78 -6.88 0.08 10.88
N ASP A 79 -6.16 0.72 9.98
CA ASP A 79 -5.84 2.14 10.07
C ASP A 79 -5.75 2.75 8.67
N PHE A 80 -6.69 3.63 8.37
CA PHE A 80 -6.80 4.28 7.07
C PHE A 80 -5.65 5.23 6.78
N GLU A 81 -5.32 6.05 7.73
CA GLU A 81 -4.29 7.07 7.58
C GLU A 81 -2.92 6.42 7.32
N ILE A 82 -2.63 5.37 8.06
CA ILE A 82 -1.38 4.61 7.89
C ILE A 82 -1.38 3.90 6.53
N THR A 83 -2.50 3.31 6.13
CA THR A 83 -2.63 2.66 4.82
C THR A 83 -2.43 3.66 3.69
N GLU A 84 -3.01 4.84 3.80
CA GLU A 84 -2.83 5.92 2.83
C GLU A 84 -1.35 6.30 2.68
N ARG A 85 -0.68 6.52 3.81
CA ARG A 85 0.74 6.86 3.80
C ARG A 85 1.59 5.75 3.17
N MET A 86 1.28 4.50 3.47
CA MET A 86 1.96 3.35 2.89
C MET A 86 1.82 3.33 1.37
N ILE A 87 0.60 3.46 0.86
CA ILE A 87 0.34 3.48 -0.59
C ILE A 87 1.09 4.64 -1.26
N ARG A 88 1.04 5.82 -0.66
CA ARG A 88 1.73 7.00 -1.18
C ARG A 88 3.24 6.76 -1.31
N LEU A 89 3.85 6.19 -0.28
CA LEU A 89 5.28 5.88 -0.29
C LEU A 89 5.63 4.81 -1.31
N LEU A 90 4.79 3.80 -1.46
CA LEU A 90 4.98 2.75 -2.47
C LEU A 90 4.92 3.33 -3.88
N LEU A 91 3.97 4.21 -4.16
CA LEU A 91 3.85 4.87 -5.46
C LEU A 91 5.09 5.73 -5.75
N GLN A 92 5.59 6.44 -4.77
CA GLN A 92 6.83 7.22 -4.92
C GLN A 92 8.03 6.32 -5.22
N ARG A 93 8.14 5.19 -4.54
CA ARG A 93 9.24 4.24 -4.74
C ARG A 93 9.26 3.63 -6.14
N VAL A 94 8.10 3.41 -6.74
CA VAL A 94 8.01 2.89 -8.11
C VAL A 94 8.09 3.98 -9.18
N GLY A 95 8.28 5.24 -8.79
CA GLY A 95 8.52 6.35 -9.71
C GLY A 95 7.25 7.02 -10.22
N VAL A 96 6.12 6.85 -9.57
CA VAL A 96 4.89 7.57 -9.91
C VAL A 96 5.02 9.02 -9.44
N SER A 97 4.92 9.96 -10.38
CA SER A 97 4.94 11.38 -10.09
C SER A 97 3.58 12.02 -10.38
N ARG A 98 3.39 13.25 -9.90
CA ARG A 98 2.19 14.05 -10.20
C ARG A 98 1.96 14.24 -11.70
N PHE A 99 3.00 14.12 -12.51
CA PHE A 99 2.97 14.39 -13.93
C PHE A 99 2.64 13.16 -14.77
N THR A 100 2.82 11.95 -14.25
CA THR A 100 2.64 10.72 -15.02
C THR A 100 1.20 10.20 -15.05
N ARG A 101 0.38 10.49 -14.08
CA ARG A 101 -1.04 10.10 -13.98
C ARG A 101 -1.36 8.71 -14.53
N PRO A 102 -0.70 7.64 -14.05
CA PRO A 102 -0.98 6.30 -14.54
C PRO A 102 -2.37 5.83 -14.11
N LYS A 103 -2.97 4.92 -14.89
CA LYS A 103 -4.13 4.17 -14.44
C LYS A 103 -3.68 3.12 -13.43
N VAL A 104 -4.21 3.19 -12.22
CA VAL A 104 -3.86 2.26 -11.13
C VAL A 104 -5.07 1.44 -10.74
N VAL A 105 -4.91 0.14 -10.68
CA VAL A 105 -5.87 -0.79 -10.07
C VAL A 105 -5.36 -1.16 -8.70
N ILE A 106 -6.19 -0.98 -7.67
CA ILE A 106 -5.86 -1.36 -6.30
C ILE A 106 -6.74 -2.55 -5.91
N CYS A 107 -6.10 -3.67 -5.64
CA CYS A 107 -6.75 -4.87 -5.14
C CYS A 107 -6.71 -4.85 -3.61
N VAL A 108 -7.86 -5.01 -2.98
CA VAL A 108 -7.99 -5.02 -1.54
C VAL A 108 -8.59 -6.34 -1.07
N PRO A 109 -8.38 -6.73 0.20
CA PRO A 109 -9.00 -7.94 0.74
C PRO A 109 -10.52 -7.91 0.60
N SER A 110 -11.11 -9.07 0.34
CA SER A 110 -12.55 -9.20 0.13
C SER A 110 -13.38 -8.90 1.38
N ALA A 111 -12.76 -8.94 2.56
CA ALA A 111 -13.42 -8.70 3.84
C ALA A 111 -13.56 -7.23 4.23
N ILE A 112 -13.10 -6.29 3.38
CA ILE A 112 -13.22 -4.87 3.70
C ILE A 112 -14.68 -4.41 3.62
N THR A 113 -15.03 -3.42 4.44
CA THR A 113 -16.33 -2.79 4.42
C THR A 113 -16.48 -1.85 3.21
N GLU A 114 -17.72 -1.46 2.92
CA GLU A 114 -17.99 -0.50 1.84
C GLU A 114 -17.32 0.86 2.11
N VAL A 115 -17.27 1.28 3.36
CA VAL A 115 -16.61 2.52 3.77
C VAL A 115 -15.11 2.45 3.50
N GLU A 116 -14.48 1.34 3.88
CA GLU A 116 -13.05 1.10 3.63
C GLU A 116 -12.75 1.06 2.12
N ARG A 117 -13.63 0.44 1.34
CA ARG A 117 -13.50 0.39 -0.12
C ARG A 117 -13.54 1.78 -0.73
N ARG A 118 -14.47 2.62 -0.31
CA ARG A 118 -14.55 4.01 -0.76
C ARG A 118 -13.30 4.79 -0.43
N ALA A 119 -12.80 4.65 0.78
CA ALA A 119 -11.59 5.35 1.20
C ALA A 119 -10.37 4.94 0.38
N VAL A 120 -10.19 3.65 0.08
CA VAL A 120 -9.11 3.18 -0.79
C VAL A 120 -9.25 3.76 -2.20
N THR A 121 -10.48 3.85 -2.71
CA THR A 121 -10.75 4.47 -4.01
C THR A 121 -10.37 5.94 -4.02
N GLU A 122 -10.73 6.68 -2.97
CA GLU A 122 -10.39 8.10 -2.84
C GLU A 122 -8.88 8.32 -2.73
N ILE A 123 -8.19 7.48 -1.96
CA ILE A 123 -6.73 7.49 -1.88
C ILE A 123 -6.12 7.33 -3.27
N GLY A 124 -6.58 6.34 -4.02
CA GLY A 124 -6.11 6.10 -5.39
C GLY A 124 -6.32 7.31 -6.29
N ARG A 125 -7.50 7.93 -6.26
CA ARG A 125 -7.81 9.11 -7.06
C ARG A 125 -6.97 10.32 -6.70
N ALA A 126 -6.62 10.49 -5.43
CA ALA A 126 -5.82 11.64 -4.99
C ALA A 126 -4.37 11.57 -5.48
N HIS A 127 -3.86 10.38 -5.84
CA HIS A 127 -2.47 10.15 -6.19
C HIS A 127 -2.25 9.72 -7.64
N VAL A 128 -3.32 9.62 -8.41
CA VAL A 128 -3.26 9.11 -9.79
C VAL A 128 -3.84 10.09 -10.81
#